data_244d81686820e91af2aa20383788d2b0
#
_entry.id   244d81686820e91af2aa20383788d2b0
#
_cell.length_a   1.000
_cell.length_b   1.000
_cell.length_c   1.000
_cell.angle_alpha   90.00
_cell.angle_beta   90.00
_cell.angle_gamma   90.00
#
_symmetry.space_group_name_H-M   'P 1'
#
loop_
_entity.id
_entity.type
_entity.pdbx_description
1 polymer ?
#
loop_
_entity_poly.entity_id
_entity_poly.type
_entity_poly.pdbx_seq_one_letter_code
_entity_poly.pdbx_strand_id
1 'polypeptide(L)'
;MIKSVDIIIPIYNAYEDLVICLDSIYKNTDLNKNRLILINDNSPDPRIKEILDKQIKKNVIVIHNEVNKGFSNNINIGMSQSDDNDVILLNSDTVVTSNWVEKIEKCAYHDSAIGTVTPLSNNATLCSVPLFCEENKLPEGMSIEKAGQIVENCSLRKYPRITVAHGFCMYVKREVIKKIGGFDAETFERGYGEENDFCNRAEQIGYHHVMCDDTYIYHSGTKSFISKEKEAYIKAHDRILRERYPVQMKNNDLHCKENPNHYVGDNVSIYFDLNNGKKNILYLLQSDFREGSENCVGGTQFHVCDLVQGLREKCNVFVAARDKEYLNLTMYYGSKERTFKYYIGKKEPFFEFNNIVIEKLWRNILSAFQINLIHVHHVLTTSFDVFYVAREYNIPVVFTAHDFYFICPSIKLLNQDGKVCVGRSDCKCVECLHSLLGITDKVDYIKIWREKCLEVLKI
;
A
#
# COMPACT_ATOMS: atom_id res chain seq x y z
N MET A 1 -18.33 -21.72 -8.78
CA MET A 1 -18.62 -22.31 -7.45
C MET A 1 -17.42 -21.99 -6.58
N ILE A 2 -17.64 -21.39 -5.42
CA ILE A 2 -16.58 -21.14 -4.43
C ILE A 2 -16.16 -22.50 -3.89
N LYS A 3 -14.89 -22.90 -4.07
CA LYS A 3 -14.37 -24.16 -3.56
C LYS A 3 -14.06 -24.07 -2.07
N SER A 4 -14.15 -25.15 -1.35
CA SER A 4 -13.59 -25.24 -0.01
C SER A 4 -12.07 -25.27 -0.07
N VAL A 5 -11.41 -24.73 0.95
CA VAL A 5 -9.95 -24.70 1.07
C VAL A 5 -9.52 -25.51 2.28
N ASP A 6 -8.46 -26.28 2.13
CA ASP A 6 -7.78 -27.00 3.20
C ASP A 6 -6.62 -26.13 3.71
N ILE A 7 -6.74 -25.62 4.92
CA ILE A 7 -5.69 -24.82 5.58
C ILE A 7 -4.81 -25.79 6.38
N ILE A 8 -3.58 -25.99 5.92
CA ILE A 8 -2.62 -26.95 6.48
C ILE A 8 -1.61 -26.19 7.33
N ILE A 9 -1.51 -26.56 8.60
CA ILE A 9 -0.56 -25.97 9.55
C ILE A 9 0.38 -27.07 10.06
N PRO A 10 1.63 -27.09 9.59
CA PRO A 10 2.68 -27.94 10.18
C PRO A 10 3.14 -27.31 11.50
N ILE A 11 3.20 -28.11 12.56
CA ILE A 11 3.47 -27.64 13.93
C ILE A 11 4.65 -28.40 14.50
N TYR A 12 5.69 -27.66 14.90
CA TYR A 12 6.81 -28.18 15.67
C TYR A 12 7.24 -27.15 16.71
N ASN A 13 6.90 -27.39 18.00
CA ASN A 13 7.14 -26.47 19.09
C ASN A 13 6.43 -25.08 18.95
N ALA A 14 7.02 -24.02 19.52
CA ALA A 14 6.52 -22.64 19.46
C ALA A 14 5.07 -22.50 19.96
N TYR A 15 4.79 -22.99 21.17
CA TYR A 15 3.45 -23.02 21.76
C TYR A 15 2.78 -21.66 21.80
N GLU A 16 3.49 -20.62 22.21
CA GLU A 16 2.97 -19.25 22.36
C GLU A 16 2.53 -18.68 20.99
N ASP A 17 3.32 -18.88 19.94
CA ASP A 17 3.00 -18.44 18.58
C ASP A 17 1.80 -19.26 18.04
N LEU A 18 1.77 -20.56 18.29
CA LEU A 18 0.65 -21.42 17.88
C LEU A 18 -0.68 -20.97 18.47
N VAL A 19 -0.72 -20.59 19.76
CA VAL A 19 -1.94 -20.08 20.41
C VAL A 19 -2.45 -18.84 19.68
N ILE A 20 -1.57 -17.88 19.41
CA ILE A 20 -1.91 -16.64 18.71
C ILE A 20 -2.38 -16.92 17.27
N CYS A 21 -1.70 -17.82 16.58
CA CYS A 21 -2.07 -18.24 15.23
C CYS A 21 -3.49 -18.84 15.21
N LEU A 22 -3.78 -19.80 16.07
CA LEU A 22 -5.09 -20.44 16.17
C LEU A 22 -6.19 -19.44 16.50
N ASP A 23 -5.96 -18.54 17.47
CA ASP A 23 -6.92 -17.48 17.83
C ASP A 23 -7.23 -16.59 16.63
N SER A 24 -6.20 -16.20 15.85
CA SER A 24 -6.39 -15.40 14.66
C SER A 24 -7.19 -16.10 13.58
N ILE A 25 -6.96 -17.41 13.38
CA ILE A 25 -7.70 -18.25 12.41
C ILE A 25 -9.16 -18.38 12.81
N TYR A 26 -9.44 -18.72 14.06
CA TYR A 26 -10.82 -18.85 14.54
C TYR A 26 -11.61 -17.56 14.45
N LYS A 27 -10.95 -16.42 14.59
CA LYS A 27 -11.57 -15.10 14.47
C LYS A 27 -11.85 -14.71 13.02
N ASN A 28 -10.95 -15.06 12.08
CA ASN A 28 -10.92 -14.49 10.74
C ASN A 28 -11.20 -15.51 9.61
N THR A 29 -11.61 -16.75 9.94
CA THR A 29 -11.83 -17.81 8.96
C THR A 29 -13.18 -18.49 9.15
N ASP A 30 -13.96 -18.60 8.07
CA ASP A 30 -15.20 -19.39 8.09
C ASP A 30 -14.89 -20.89 7.96
N LEU A 31 -14.84 -21.58 9.10
CA LEU A 31 -14.63 -23.03 9.17
C LEU A 31 -15.88 -23.86 8.82
N ASN A 32 -17.04 -23.26 8.50
CA ASN A 32 -18.12 -24.00 7.89
C ASN A 32 -17.88 -24.25 6.41
N LYS A 33 -17.14 -23.33 5.75
CA LYS A 33 -16.75 -23.41 4.36
C LYS A 33 -15.40 -24.11 4.18
N ASN A 34 -14.44 -23.84 5.05
CA ASN A 34 -13.06 -24.29 4.95
C ASN A 34 -12.73 -25.34 6.00
N ARG A 35 -11.67 -26.14 5.76
CA ARG A 35 -11.18 -27.12 6.73
C ARG A 35 -9.82 -26.69 7.28
N LEU A 36 -9.58 -26.98 8.55
CA LEU A 36 -8.32 -26.77 9.22
C LEU A 36 -7.63 -28.11 9.48
N ILE A 37 -6.40 -28.28 9.04
CA ILE A 37 -5.61 -29.48 9.18
C ILE A 37 -4.35 -29.15 9.98
N LEU A 38 -4.33 -29.58 11.23
CA LEU A 38 -3.27 -29.31 12.21
C LEU A 38 -2.37 -30.55 12.31
N ILE A 39 -1.09 -30.43 11.99
CA ILE A 39 -0.16 -31.57 11.96
C ILE A 39 0.95 -31.32 12.98
N ASN A 40 0.87 -32.01 14.10
CA ASN A 40 1.92 -32.01 15.11
C ASN A 40 3.05 -32.98 14.69
N ASP A 41 4.21 -32.43 14.38
CA ASP A 41 5.38 -33.18 13.94
C ASP A 41 6.21 -33.70 15.11
N ASN A 42 5.54 -34.40 16.04
CA ASN A 42 6.16 -34.97 17.24
C ASN A 42 6.85 -33.89 18.07
N SER A 43 6.15 -32.80 18.36
CA SER A 43 6.66 -31.69 19.21
C SER A 43 7.04 -32.20 20.61
N PRO A 44 8.23 -31.92 21.12
CA PRO A 44 8.65 -32.29 22.47
C PRO A 44 7.88 -31.54 23.58
N ASP A 45 7.31 -30.37 23.33
CA ASP A 45 6.48 -29.63 24.29
C ASP A 45 5.10 -30.29 24.42
N PRO A 46 4.74 -30.86 25.59
CA PRO A 46 3.47 -31.58 25.77
C PRO A 46 2.25 -30.64 25.65
N ARG A 47 2.39 -29.35 25.87
CA ARG A 47 1.33 -28.37 25.74
C ARG A 47 0.78 -28.32 24.31
N ILE A 48 1.63 -28.60 23.31
CA ILE A 48 1.22 -28.67 21.90
C ILE A 48 0.16 -29.75 21.69
N LYS A 49 0.43 -30.97 22.17
CA LYS A 49 -0.54 -32.07 22.04
C LYS A 49 -1.86 -31.72 22.75
N GLU A 50 -1.77 -31.21 23.97
CA GLU A 50 -2.96 -30.85 24.78
C GLU A 50 -3.84 -29.78 24.12
N ILE A 51 -3.23 -28.73 23.54
CA ILE A 51 -4.00 -27.68 22.87
C ILE A 51 -4.63 -28.20 21.58
N LEU A 52 -3.92 -29.02 20.80
CA LEU A 52 -4.40 -29.57 19.54
C LEU A 52 -5.54 -30.56 19.74
N ASP A 53 -5.47 -31.45 20.74
CA ASP A 53 -6.54 -32.38 21.07
C ASP A 53 -7.86 -31.67 21.39
N LYS A 54 -7.80 -30.46 21.96
CA LYS A 54 -8.97 -29.61 22.23
C LYS A 54 -9.57 -28.97 20.96
N GLN A 55 -8.85 -28.96 19.83
CA GLN A 55 -9.32 -28.37 18.57
C GLN A 55 -10.18 -29.36 17.75
N ILE A 56 -10.19 -30.65 18.08
CA ILE A 56 -10.88 -31.68 17.29
C ILE A 56 -12.39 -31.37 17.26
N LYS A 57 -12.89 -31.05 16.10
CA LYS A 57 -14.32 -30.76 15.85
C LYS A 57 -14.62 -30.89 14.35
N LYS A 58 -15.89 -30.72 13.96
CA LYS A 58 -16.27 -30.71 12.53
C LYS A 58 -15.38 -29.71 11.75
N ASN A 59 -14.84 -30.15 10.63
CA ASN A 59 -13.95 -29.39 9.74
C ASN A 59 -12.58 -29.02 10.34
N VAL A 60 -12.20 -29.58 11.49
CA VAL A 60 -10.85 -29.51 12.04
C VAL A 60 -10.29 -30.90 12.20
N ILE A 61 -9.21 -31.19 11.50
CA ILE A 61 -8.47 -32.47 11.53
C ILE A 61 -7.18 -32.25 12.30
N VAL A 62 -6.89 -33.09 13.26
CA VAL A 62 -5.62 -33.08 14.02
C VAL A 62 -4.89 -34.38 13.74
N ILE A 63 -3.63 -34.28 13.36
CA ILE A 63 -2.75 -35.41 13.07
C ILE A 63 -1.53 -35.30 13.99
N HIS A 64 -1.19 -36.36 14.71
CA HIS A 64 0.03 -36.47 15.50
C HIS A 64 0.96 -37.48 14.86
N ASN A 65 2.13 -37.00 14.41
CA ASN A 65 3.18 -37.94 13.94
C ASN A 65 3.87 -38.62 15.12
N GLU A 66 4.23 -39.88 14.94
CA GLU A 66 4.99 -40.64 15.95
C GLU A 66 6.46 -40.22 16.00
N VAL A 67 6.99 -39.69 14.88
CA VAL A 67 8.36 -39.20 14.72
C VAL A 67 8.33 -37.90 13.96
N ASN A 68 9.36 -37.04 14.16
CA ASN A 68 9.53 -35.83 13.36
C ASN A 68 9.84 -36.19 11.90
N LYS A 69 8.94 -35.78 10.98
CA LYS A 69 9.02 -36.08 9.54
C LYS A 69 9.56 -34.94 8.72
N GLY A 70 9.74 -33.77 9.32
CA GLY A 70 10.16 -32.56 8.65
C GLY A 70 9.05 -31.82 7.90
N PHE A 71 9.33 -30.57 7.52
CA PHE A 71 8.34 -29.65 6.97
C PHE A 71 7.66 -30.17 5.70
N SER A 72 8.45 -30.58 4.69
CA SER A 72 7.92 -30.99 3.38
C SER A 72 7.01 -32.23 3.48
N ASN A 73 7.38 -33.21 4.32
CA ASN A 73 6.54 -34.38 4.55
C ASN A 73 5.22 -34.03 5.25
N ASN A 74 5.25 -33.14 6.23
CA ASN A 74 4.03 -32.69 6.92
C ASN A 74 3.06 -31.99 5.96
N ILE A 75 3.57 -31.15 5.09
CA ILE A 75 2.75 -30.52 4.05
C ILE A 75 2.13 -31.57 3.13
N ASN A 76 2.90 -32.56 2.68
CA ASN A 76 2.40 -33.64 1.82
C ASN A 76 1.33 -34.47 2.54
N ILE A 77 1.48 -34.75 3.83
CA ILE A 77 0.44 -35.42 4.65
C ILE A 77 -0.85 -34.57 4.65
N GLY A 78 -0.74 -33.28 4.85
CA GLY A 78 -1.87 -32.37 4.80
C GLY A 78 -2.54 -32.33 3.42
N MET A 79 -1.75 -32.20 2.35
CA MET A 79 -2.24 -32.21 0.97
C MET A 79 -3.01 -33.49 0.59
N SER A 80 -2.64 -34.65 1.19
CA SER A 80 -3.28 -35.94 0.95
C SER A 80 -4.63 -36.12 1.64
N GLN A 81 -5.05 -35.16 2.52
CA GLN A 81 -6.33 -35.28 3.24
C GLN A 81 -7.55 -34.98 2.36
N SER A 82 -7.35 -34.52 1.14
CA SER A 82 -8.41 -34.30 0.16
C SER A 82 -7.85 -34.35 -1.25
N ASP A 83 -8.69 -34.71 -2.21
CA ASP A 83 -8.38 -34.67 -3.64
C ASP A 83 -9.08 -33.52 -4.38
N ASP A 84 -9.97 -32.76 -3.72
CA ASP A 84 -10.85 -31.82 -4.37
C ASP A 84 -10.61 -30.36 -3.93
N ASN A 85 -10.30 -30.14 -2.67
CA ASN A 85 -10.11 -28.80 -2.14
C ASN A 85 -8.76 -28.21 -2.56
N ASP A 86 -8.76 -26.90 -2.85
CA ASP A 86 -7.50 -26.15 -2.94
C ASP A 86 -6.84 -26.08 -1.56
N VAL A 87 -5.58 -25.73 -1.51
CA VAL A 87 -4.78 -25.83 -0.28
C VAL A 87 -4.19 -24.47 0.06
N ILE A 88 -4.19 -24.12 1.35
CA ILE A 88 -3.34 -23.07 1.90
C ILE A 88 -2.37 -23.72 2.89
N LEU A 89 -1.08 -23.58 2.62
CA LEU A 89 -0.03 -23.82 3.61
C LEU A 89 0.07 -22.59 4.49
N LEU A 90 0.11 -22.76 5.80
CA LEU A 90 0.20 -21.65 6.74
C LEU A 90 1.14 -22.01 7.90
N ASN A 91 2.16 -21.21 8.14
CA ASN A 91 3.05 -21.42 9.29
C ASN A 91 2.33 -21.19 10.61
N SER A 92 2.73 -21.93 11.65
CA SER A 92 2.15 -21.83 13.00
C SER A 92 2.54 -20.57 13.77
N ASP A 93 3.45 -19.74 13.25
CA ASP A 93 3.90 -18.45 13.80
C ASP A 93 3.37 -17.25 13.00
N THR A 94 2.17 -17.39 12.44
CA THR A 94 1.49 -16.36 11.66
C THR A 94 0.26 -15.80 12.37
N VAL A 95 -0.14 -14.57 12.01
CA VAL A 95 -1.40 -13.96 12.43
C VAL A 95 -2.16 -13.48 11.20
N VAL A 96 -3.30 -14.11 10.94
CA VAL A 96 -4.13 -13.82 9.78
C VAL A 96 -5.09 -12.64 10.05
N THR A 97 -5.44 -11.89 9.00
CA THR A 97 -6.32 -10.71 9.06
C THR A 97 -7.69 -11.01 8.45
N SER A 98 -8.63 -10.09 8.58
CA SER A 98 -10.01 -10.27 8.12
C SER A 98 -10.11 -10.63 6.63
N ASN A 99 -10.99 -11.59 6.31
CA ASN A 99 -11.32 -12.06 4.95
C ASN A 99 -10.09 -12.55 4.13
N TRP A 100 -9.05 -13.03 4.80
CA TRP A 100 -7.80 -13.41 4.15
C TRP A 100 -7.97 -14.57 3.15
N VAL A 101 -8.75 -15.60 3.49
CA VAL A 101 -8.97 -16.76 2.60
C VAL A 101 -9.71 -16.33 1.34
N GLU A 102 -10.78 -15.56 1.49
CA GLU A 102 -11.62 -15.10 0.39
C GLU A 102 -10.84 -14.19 -0.59
N LYS A 103 -9.96 -13.33 -0.05
CA LYS A 103 -9.10 -12.45 -0.87
C LYS A 103 -8.06 -13.27 -1.63
N ILE A 104 -7.39 -14.21 -0.99
CA ILE A 104 -6.42 -15.10 -1.63
C ILE A 104 -7.10 -15.98 -2.68
N GLU A 105 -8.27 -16.55 -2.38
CA GLU A 105 -9.05 -17.35 -3.35
C GLU A 105 -9.43 -16.48 -4.58
N LYS A 106 -9.93 -15.27 -4.37
CA LYS A 106 -10.24 -14.34 -5.45
C LYS A 106 -9.02 -14.01 -6.31
N CYS A 107 -7.87 -13.80 -5.69
CA CYS A 107 -6.60 -13.60 -6.38
C CYS A 107 -6.23 -14.83 -7.21
N ALA A 108 -6.30 -16.03 -6.65
CA ALA A 108 -5.97 -17.29 -7.33
C ALA A 108 -6.83 -17.53 -8.59
N TYR A 109 -8.09 -17.14 -8.55
CA TYR A 109 -9.02 -17.31 -9.66
C TYR A 109 -9.18 -16.05 -10.54
N HIS A 110 -8.32 -15.03 -10.36
CA HIS A 110 -8.27 -13.87 -11.24
C HIS A 110 -7.81 -14.24 -12.66
N ASP A 111 -6.90 -15.20 -12.76
CA ASP A 111 -6.42 -15.77 -14.02
C ASP A 111 -6.30 -17.30 -13.87
N SER A 112 -6.68 -18.03 -14.93
CA SER A 112 -6.62 -19.50 -14.94
C SER A 112 -5.19 -20.05 -14.82
N ALA A 113 -4.20 -19.32 -15.33
CA ALA A 113 -2.79 -19.69 -15.29
C ALA A 113 -2.10 -19.44 -13.95
N ILE A 114 -2.76 -18.77 -12.97
CA ILE A 114 -2.22 -18.67 -11.62
C ILE A 114 -2.25 -20.03 -10.95
N GLY A 115 -1.09 -20.54 -10.55
CA GLY A 115 -0.96 -21.82 -9.85
C GLY A 115 -0.89 -21.67 -8.34
N THR A 116 -0.17 -20.64 -7.87
CA THR A 116 0.00 -20.36 -6.45
C THR A 116 -0.11 -18.87 -6.14
N VAL A 117 -0.46 -18.55 -4.89
CA VAL A 117 -0.61 -17.18 -4.39
C VAL A 117 0.06 -17.04 -3.04
N THR A 118 0.79 -15.95 -2.84
CA THR A 118 1.37 -15.56 -1.53
C THR A 118 0.87 -14.17 -1.13
N PRO A 119 0.32 -13.96 0.07
CA PRO A 119 -0.05 -12.65 0.58
C PRO A 119 1.16 -11.81 0.96
N LEU A 120 0.94 -10.52 1.19
CA LEU A 120 1.94 -9.62 1.77
C LEU A 120 2.16 -9.94 3.26
N SER A 121 3.37 -9.68 3.72
CA SER A 121 3.75 -9.87 5.13
C SER A 121 4.82 -8.85 5.56
N ASN A 122 5.05 -8.76 6.87
CA ASN A 122 6.22 -8.08 7.40
C ASN A 122 7.53 -8.85 7.14
N ASN A 123 7.45 -10.17 6.92
CA ASN A 123 8.63 -11.04 6.79
C ASN A 123 8.34 -12.21 5.83
N ALA A 124 8.51 -11.96 4.53
CA ALA A 124 8.18 -12.91 3.46
C ALA A 124 9.01 -12.68 2.18
N THR A 125 10.27 -12.34 2.28
CA THR A 125 11.19 -12.13 1.15
C THR A 125 10.55 -11.28 0.03
N LEU A 126 10.16 -11.85 -1.11
CA LEU A 126 9.56 -11.13 -2.25
C LEU A 126 8.22 -10.47 -1.92
N CYS A 127 7.53 -10.91 -0.87
CA CYS A 127 6.24 -10.38 -0.43
C CYS A 127 6.37 -9.54 0.85
N SER A 128 7.60 -9.20 1.28
CA SER A 128 7.83 -8.32 2.43
C SER A 128 7.45 -6.87 2.13
N VAL A 129 6.72 -6.24 3.05
CA VAL A 129 6.32 -4.82 2.98
C VAL A 129 6.45 -4.16 4.34
N PRO A 130 6.74 -2.83 4.39
CA PRO A 130 7.00 -1.93 3.26
C PRO A 130 8.38 -2.10 2.60
N LEU A 131 9.40 -2.60 3.31
CA LEU A 131 10.74 -2.81 2.78
C LEU A 131 10.86 -4.21 2.21
N PHE A 132 11.23 -4.27 0.93
CA PHE A 132 11.34 -5.49 0.16
C PHE A 132 12.53 -6.35 0.61
N CYS A 133 12.32 -7.67 0.72
CA CYS A 133 13.30 -8.65 1.17
C CYS A 133 13.85 -8.42 2.58
N GLU A 134 13.15 -7.65 3.41
CA GLU A 134 13.54 -7.34 4.79
C GLU A 134 12.50 -7.83 5.80
N GLU A 135 12.92 -8.03 7.04
CA GLU A 135 12.02 -8.16 8.18
C GLU A 135 11.57 -6.76 8.60
N ASN A 136 10.27 -6.48 8.46
CA ASN A 136 9.68 -5.19 8.76
C ASN A 136 9.01 -5.19 10.14
N LYS A 137 9.24 -4.15 10.93
CA LYS A 137 8.47 -3.92 12.15
C LYS A 137 7.21 -3.11 11.82
N LEU A 138 6.10 -3.43 12.46
CA LEU A 138 4.93 -2.57 12.39
C LEU A 138 5.25 -1.20 13.02
N PRO A 139 4.66 -0.10 12.48
CA PRO A 139 4.72 1.20 13.12
C PRO A 139 4.24 1.14 14.57
N GLU A 140 4.84 1.94 15.44
CA GLU A 140 4.48 1.99 16.86
C GLU A 140 2.98 2.27 17.05
N GLY A 141 2.32 1.46 17.87
CA GLY A 141 0.88 1.57 18.14
C GLY A 141 -0.03 1.02 17.05
N MET A 142 0.50 0.52 15.93
CA MET A 142 -0.31 -0.08 14.87
C MET A 142 -0.57 -1.55 15.16
N SER A 143 -1.85 -1.93 15.21
CA SER A 143 -2.24 -3.35 15.33
C SER A 143 -2.10 -4.08 13.99
N ILE A 144 -1.92 -5.41 14.05
CA ILE A 144 -1.85 -6.29 12.86
C ILE A 144 -3.11 -6.16 12.01
N GLU A 145 -4.28 -6.11 12.63
CA GLU A 145 -5.57 -5.93 11.93
C GLU A 145 -5.63 -4.59 11.20
N LYS A 146 -5.12 -3.52 11.82
CA LYS A 146 -5.04 -2.20 11.17
C LYS A 146 -4.08 -2.21 9.98
N ALA A 147 -2.95 -2.88 10.11
CA ALA A 147 -2.02 -3.07 8.99
C ALA A 147 -2.69 -3.82 7.82
N GLY A 148 -3.45 -4.88 8.12
CA GLY A 148 -4.24 -5.60 7.12
C GLY A 148 -5.26 -4.71 6.41
N GLN A 149 -6.01 -3.88 7.14
CA GLN A 149 -6.96 -2.91 6.56
C GLN A 149 -6.28 -1.87 5.68
N ILE A 150 -5.10 -1.37 6.10
CA ILE A 150 -4.32 -0.42 5.29
C ILE A 150 -3.86 -1.05 3.99
N VAL A 151 -3.27 -2.25 4.06
CA VAL A 151 -2.82 -2.99 2.87
C VAL A 151 -3.98 -3.22 1.90
N GLU A 152 -5.14 -3.67 2.39
CA GLU A 152 -6.33 -3.85 1.56
C GLU A 152 -6.80 -2.56 0.88
N ASN A 153 -6.79 -1.43 1.62
CA ASN A 153 -7.26 -0.14 1.14
C ASN A 153 -6.30 0.53 0.15
N CYS A 154 -4.99 0.34 0.30
CA CYS A 154 -3.98 0.93 -0.59
C CYS A 154 -3.62 0.05 -1.79
N SER A 155 -4.10 -1.19 -1.82
CA SER A 155 -3.82 -2.12 -2.90
C SER A 155 -4.46 -1.69 -4.22
N LEU A 156 -3.70 -1.85 -5.30
CA LEU A 156 -4.20 -1.68 -6.67
C LEU A 156 -4.87 -2.95 -7.22
N ARG A 157 -4.85 -4.06 -6.49
CA ARG A 157 -5.36 -5.38 -6.87
C ARG A 157 -4.87 -5.83 -8.24
N LYS A 158 -3.56 -5.63 -8.47
CA LYS A 158 -2.87 -6.01 -9.70
C LYS A 158 -2.40 -7.45 -9.68
N TYR A 159 -2.31 -8.04 -8.49
CA TYR A 159 -1.83 -9.41 -8.29
C TYR A 159 -0.54 -9.68 -9.08
N PRO A 160 0.53 -8.90 -8.81
CA PRO A 160 1.73 -8.95 -9.62
C PRO A 160 2.42 -10.30 -9.53
N ARG A 161 3.08 -10.69 -10.63
CA ARG A 161 3.84 -11.95 -10.69
C ARG A 161 5.06 -11.89 -9.78
N ILE A 162 5.33 -13.01 -9.14
CA ILE A 162 6.54 -13.30 -8.38
C ILE A 162 7.16 -14.57 -8.93
N THR A 163 8.46 -14.74 -8.73
CA THR A 163 9.21 -15.90 -9.25
C THR A 163 9.01 -17.15 -8.40
N VAL A 164 8.69 -16.98 -7.13
CA VAL A 164 8.44 -18.09 -6.19
C VAL A 164 7.40 -17.67 -5.15
N ALA A 165 6.49 -18.57 -4.82
CA ALA A 165 5.59 -18.42 -3.68
C ALA A 165 6.32 -18.80 -2.38
N HIS A 166 5.88 -18.25 -1.25
CA HIS A 166 6.54 -18.43 0.04
C HIS A 166 5.70 -19.25 1.00
N GLY A 167 6.31 -20.27 1.60
CA GLY A 167 5.66 -21.27 2.42
C GLY A 167 5.09 -20.79 3.75
N PHE A 168 5.43 -19.56 4.21
CA PHE A 168 4.79 -19.00 5.42
C PHE A 168 3.27 -18.89 5.27
N CYS A 169 2.79 -18.57 4.05
CA CYS A 169 1.41 -18.65 3.61
C CYS A 169 1.37 -18.80 2.08
N MET A 170 1.06 -19.99 1.61
CA MET A 170 1.06 -20.32 0.19
C MET A 170 -0.25 -20.99 -0.20
N TYR A 171 -1.05 -20.34 -1.01
CA TYR A 171 -2.20 -20.95 -1.65
C TYR A 171 -1.76 -21.74 -2.88
N VAL A 172 -2.31 -22.94 -3.04
CA VAL A 172 -2.03 -23.83 -4.18
C VAL A 172 -3.35 -24.36 -4.73
N LYS A 173 -3.59 -24.17 -6.03
CA LYS A 173 -4.73 -24.79 -6.69
C LYS A 173 -4.59 -26.30 -6.70
N ARG A 174 -5.64 -27.04 -6.37
CA ARG A 174 -5.65 -28.51 -6.37
C ARG A 174 -5.24 -29.12 -7.71
N GLU A 175 -5.61 -28.48 -8.78
CA GLU A 175 -5.25 -28.94 -10.12
C GLU A 175 -3.74 -28.93 -10.39
N VAL A 176 -2.99 -28.03 -9.76
CA VAL A 176 -1.53 -28.00 -9.83
C VAL A 176 -0.96 -29.21 -9.11
N ILE A 177 -1.41 -29.47 -7.87
CA ILE A 177 -1.00 -30.63 -7.08
C ILE A 177 -1.30 -31.93 -7.83
N LYS A 178 -2.47 -32.05 -8.47
CA LYS A 178 -2.84 -33.23 -9.27
C LYS A 178 -1.91 -33.44 -10.47
N LYS A 179 -1.35 -32.40 -11.05
CA LYS A 179 -0.47 -32.47 -12.23
C LYS A 179 1.00 -32.74 -11.90
N ILE A 180 1.52 -32.12 -10.83
CA ILE A 180 2.95 -32.16 -10.51
C ILE A 180 3.29 -32.87 -9.21
N GLY A 181 2.29 -33.33 -8.44
CA GLY A 181 2.47 -33.91 -7.11
C GLY A 181 2.67 -32.85 -6.02
N GLY A 182 3.01 -33.32 -4.81
CA GLY A 182 3.35 -32.44 -3.67
C GLY A 182 4.78 -31.91 -3.71
N PHE A 183 5.30 -31.57 -2.53
CA PHE A 183 6.70 -31.17 -2.36
C PHE A 183 7.65 -32.37 -2.53
N ASP A 184 8.83 -32.13 -3.10
CA ASP A 184 9.92 -33.13 -3.19
C ASP A 184 10.58 -33.30 -1.80
N ALA A 185 9.93 -34.10 -0.96
CA ALA A 185 10.38 -34.33 0.41
C ALA A 185 11.61 -35.27 0.50
N GLU A 186 11.98 -35.96 -0.57
CA GLU A 186 13.22 -36.77 -0.61
C GLU A 186 14.44 -35.83 -0.72
N THR A 187 14.34 -34.79 -1.52
CA THR A 187 15.44 -33.83 -1.71
C THR A 187 15.44 -32.73 -0.64
N PHE A 188 14.26 -32.24 -0.24
CA PHE A 188 14.08 -31.05 0.62
C PHE A 188 13.35 -31.38 1.94
N GLU A 189 13.72 -32.48 2.59
CA GLU A 189 13.06 -33.05 3.78
C GLU A 189 12.81 -31.99 4.87
N ARG A 190 13.83 -31.19 5.21
CA ARG A 190 13.79 -30.20 6.29
C ARG A 190 13.39 -28.80 5.87
N GLY A 191 12.97 -28.63 4.62
CA GLY A 191 12.63 -27.33 4.04
C GLY A 191 13.82 -26.62 3.36
N TYR A 192 13.62 -25.33 3.01
CA TYR A 192 14.57 -24.45 2.32
C TYR A 192 14.87 -24.84 0.86
N GLY A 193 13.88 -24.84 0.03
CA GLY A 193 14.00 -25.10 -1.40
C GLY A 193 12.81 -25.83 -2.00
N GLU A 194 11.96 -26.43 -1.17
CA GLU A 194 10.75 -27.15 -1.58
C GLU A 194 9.75 -26.27 -2.31
N GLU A 195 9.55 -25.02 -1.86
CA GLU A 195 8.65 -24.08 -2.56
C GLU A 195 9.25 -23.67 -3.92
N ASN A 196 10.57 -23.47 -3.98
CA ASN A 196 11.25 -23.17 -5.25
C ASN A 196 11.10 -24.33 -6.24
N ASP A 197 11.35 -25.55 -5.80
CA ASP A 197 11.17 -26.75 -6.64
C ASP A 197 9.72 -26.88 -7.12
N PHE A 198 8.75 -26.76 -6.22
CA PHE A 198 7.34 -26.84 -6.54
C PHE A 198 6.92 -25.75 -7.56
N CYS A 199 7.32 -24.50 -7.32
CA CYS A 199 7.03 -23.40 -8.21
C CYS A 199 7.65 -23.61 -9.60
N ASN A 200 8.91 -24.04 -9.67
CA ASN A 200 9.58 -24.31 -10.94
C ASN A 200 8.91 -25.46 -11.72
N ARG A 201 8.48 -26.54 -11.05
CA ARG A 201 7.71 -27.63 -11.70
C ARG A 201 6.36 -27.13 -12.22
N ALA A 202 5.70 -26.23 -11.49
CA ALA A 202 4.45 -25.62 -11.93
C ALA A 202 4.64 -24.71 -13.14
N GLU A 203 5.72 -23.91 -13.17
CA GLU A 203 6.05 -23.07 -14.32
C GLU A 203 6.32 -23.87 -15.59
N GLN A 204 6.98 -25.02 -15.47
CA GLN A 204 7.26 -25.90 -16.63
C GLN A 204 6.00 -26.41 -17.32
N ILE A 205 4.87 -26.40 -16.65
CA ILE A 205 3.57 -26.80 -17.21
C ILE A 205 2.61 -25.64 -17.43
N GLY A 206 3.14 -24.38 -17.41
CA GLY A 206 2.42 -23.17 -17.81
C GLY A 206 1.70 -22.41 -16.70
N TYR A 207 1.88 -22.77 -15.43
CA TYR A 207 1.40 -21.97 -14.31
C TYR A 207 2.37 -20.87 -13.94
N HIS A 208 1.88 -19.83 -13.27
CA HIS A 208 2.70 -18.79 -12.67
C HIS A 208 2.25 -18.48 -11.24
N HIS A 209 3.06 -17.72 -10.53
CA HIS A 209 2.90 -17.38 -9.12
C HIS A 209 2.64 -15.89 -8.99
N VAL A 210 1.76 -15.51 -8.05
CA VAL A 210 1.39 -14.12 -7.85
C VAL A 210 1.42 -13.72 -6.38
N MET A 211 1.63 -12.44 -6.15
CA MET A 211 1.47 -11.78 -4.87
C MET A 211 0.01 -11.32 -4.73
N CYS A 212 -0.65 -11.67 -3.62
CA CYS A 212 -1.97 -11.14 -3.27
C CYS A 212 -1.79 -9.79 -2.57
N ASP A 213 -1.74 -8.70 -3.37
CA ASP A 213 -1.36 -7.36 -2.91
C ASP A 213 -2.44 -6.64 -2.07
N ASP A 214 -3.61 -7.26 -1.86
CA ASP A 214 -4.69 -6.77 -0.97
C ASP A 214 -4.86 -7.59 0.32
N THR A 215 -3.95 -8.51 0.61
CA THR A 215 -3.99 -9.35 1.81
C THR A 215 -2.69 -9.27 2.59
N TYR A 216 -2.79 -9.06 3.90
CA TYR A 216 -1.65 -9.00 4.81
C TYR A 216 -1.76 -10.07 5.88
N ILE A 217 -0.71 -10.85 6.07
CA ILE A 217 -0.56 -11.82 7.15
C ILE A 217 0.74 -11.54 7.88
N TYR A 218 0.66 -11.28 9.17
CA TYR A 218 1.85 -11.08 10.00
C TYR A 218 2.56 -12.40 10.23
N HIS A 219 3.89 -12.42 10.09
CA HIS A 219 4.75 -13.57 10.30
C HIS A 219 5.80 -13.22 11.34
N SER A 220 5.70 -13.83 12.52
CA SER A 220 6.60 -13.55 13.67
C SER A 220 8.04 -13.85 13.33
N GLY A 221 8.25 -14.84 12.44
CA GLY A 221 9.58 -15.29 12.10
C GLY A 221 10.30 -15.72 13.36
N THR A 222 9.96 -16.90 13.90
CA THR A 222 10.68 -17.42 15.08
C THR A 222 12.15 -17.24 14.81
N LYS A 223 12.87 -16.58 15.71
CA LYS A 223 14.32 -16.41 15.67
C LYS A 223 14.99 -17.78 15.73
N SER A 224 14.79 -18.55 14.66
CA SER A 224 15.53 -19.76 14.45
C SER A 224 16.98 -19.33 14.36
N PHE A 225 17.75 -19.52 15.43
CA PHE A 225 19.18 -19.33 15.38
C PHE A 225 19.69 -19.98 14.10
N ILE A 226 20.30 -19.19 13.23
CA ILE A 226 20.92 -19.70 12.02
C ILE A 226 22.09 -20.56 12.50
N SER A 227 21.85 -21.84 12.65
CA SER A 227 22.94 -22.77 12.97
C SER A 227 23.82 -22.94 11.73
N LYS A 228 25.09 -23.23 11.92
CA LYS A 228 26.00 -23.58 10.80
C LYS A 228 25.44 -24.72 9.95
N GLU A 229 24.70 -25.60 10.55
CA GLU A 229 24.02 -26.71 9.86
C GLU A 229 22.92 -26.20 8.93
N LYS A 230 22.11 -25.24 9.40
CA LYS A 230 21.04 -24.60 8.58
C LYS A 230 21.62 -23.89 7.36
N GLU A 231 22.71 -23.13 7.54
CA GLU A 231 23.39 -22.47 6.40
C GLU A 231 23.94 -23.47 5.38
N ALA A 232 24.48 -24.60 5.87
CA ALA A 232 24.96 -25.66 4.98
C ALA A 232 23.83 -26.29 4.16
N TYR A 233 22.66 -26.53 4.79
CA TYR A 233 21.45 -27.02 4.08
C TYR A 233 20.98 -26.05 3.02
N ILE A 234 20.83 -24.78 3.35
CA ILE A 234 20.39 -23.74 2.41
C ILE A 234 21.33 -23.69 1.19
N LYS A 235 22.65 -23.71 1.41
CA LYS A 235 23.65 -23.70 0.31
C LYS A 235 23.60 -24.97 -0.54
N ALA A 236 23.38 -26.15 0.07
CA ALA A 236 23.26 -27.41 -0.65
C ALA A 236 22.00 -27.42 -1.53
N HIS A 237 20.85 -26.97 -0.99
CA HIS A 237 19.60 -26.90 -1.71
C HIS A 237 19.61 -25.84 -2.82
N ASP A 238 20.21 -24.67 -2.60
CA ASP A 238 20.40 -23.64 -3.64
C ASP A 238 21.20 -24.20 -4.83
N ARG A 239 22.26 -24.97 -4.55
CA ARG A 239 23.03 -25.64 -5.62
C ARG A 239 22.17 -26.60 -6.43
N ILE A 240 21.38 -27.46 -5.78
CA ILE A 240 20.48 -28.42 -6.44
C ILE A 240 19.46 -27.68 -7.31
N LEU A 241 18.87 -26.60 -6.78
CA LEU A 241 17.91 -25.78 -7.53
C LEU A 241 18.53 -25.12 -8.75
N ARG A 242 19.75 -24.59 -8.65
CA ARG A 242 20.46 -23.99 -9.79
C ARG A 242 20.89 -25.02 -10.85
N GLU A 243 21.16 -26.24 -10.43
CA GLU A 243 21.41 -27.35 -11.35
C GLU A 243 20.13 -27.81 -12.07
N ARG A 244 18.99 -27.90 -11.34
CA ARG A 244 17.69 -28.30 -11.91
C ARG A 244 17.03 -27.21 -12.75
N TYR A 245 17.11 -25.95 -12.30
CA TYR A 245 16.33 -24.82 -12.83
C TYR A 245 17.18 -23.55 -13.07
N PRO A 246 18.23 -23.61 -13.91
CA PRO A 246 19.22 -22.52 -14.04
C PRO A 246 18.60 -21.21 -14.51
N VAL A 247 17.61 -21.24 -15.40
CA VAL A 247 16.96 -20.04 -15.94
C VAL A 247 16.05 -19.40 -14.88
N GLN A 248 15.24 -20.19 -14.22
CA GLN A 248 14.29 -19.73 -13.20
C GLN A 248 15.03 -19.16 -11.99
N MET A 249 16.09 -19.82 -11.53
CA MET A 249 16.90 -19.32 -10.41
C MET A 249 17.59 -17.99 -10.76
N LYS A 250 18.05 -17.81 -12.00
CA LYS A 250 18.56 -16.53 -12.49
C LYS A 250 17.47 -15.45 -12.50
N ASN A 251 16.25 -15.79 -12.92
CA ASN A 251 15.11 -14.87 -12.89
C ASN A 251 14.76 -14.48 -11.46
N ASN A 252 14.84 -15.41 -10.50
CA ASN A 252 14.65 -15.11 -9.10
C ASN A 252 15.70 -14.14 -8.55
N ASP A 253 16.98 -14.35 -8.87
CA ASP A 253 18.06 -13.43 -8.51
C ASP A 253 17.82 -12.01 -9.08
N LEU A 254 17.36 -11.92 -10.33
CA LEU A 254 17.02 -10.65 -10.97
C LEU A 254 15.81 -10.00 -10.30
N HIS A 255 14.77 -10.76 -9.97
CA HIS A 255 13.61 -10.25 -9.25
C HIS A 255 14.00 -9.66 -7.89
N CYS A 256 14.82 -10.37 -7.13
CA CYS A 256 15.34 -9.88 -5.84
C CYS A 256 16.16 -8.60 -6.00
N LYS A 257 16.96 -8.48 -7.07
CA LYS A 257 17.81 -7.33 -7.32
C LYS A 257 17.05 -6.10 -7.82
N GLU A 258 16.12 -6.30 -8.77
CA GLU A 258 15.45 -5.21 -9.49
C GLU A 258 14.15 -4.76 -8.80
N ASN A 259 13.55 -5.61 -7.94
CA ASN A 259 12.24 -5.40 -7.33
C ASN A 259 11.20 -4.80 -8.29
N PRO A 260 10.75 -5.53 -9.32
CA PRO A 260 9.83 -4.99 -10.32
C PRO A 260 8.47 -4.58 -9.72
N ASN A 261 8.16 -5.07 -8.53
CA ASN A 261 6.92 -4.82 -7.81
C ASN A 261 7.08 -3.75 -6.70
N HIS A 262 8.14 -2.92 -6.74
CA HIS A 262 8.45 -1.91 -5.73
C HIS A 262 7.27 -1.01 -5.36
N TYR A 263 6.38 -0.72 -6.31
CA TYR A 263 5.21 0.14 -6.11
C TYR A 263 4.26 -0.40 -5.02
N VAL A 264 4.23 -1.72 -4.77
CA VAL A 264 3.41 -2.34 -3.71
C VAL A 264 3.94 -1.90 -2.33
N GLY A 265 5.23 -2.08 -2.09
CA GLY A 265 5.89 -1.64 -0.86
C GLY A 265 5.83 -0.13 -0.67
N ASP A 266 6.01 0.63 -1.77
CA ASP A 266 5.89 2.08 -1.78
C ASP A 266 4.51 2.56 -1.31
N ASN A 267 3.43 1.96 -1.83
CA ASN A 267 2.08 2.28 -1.40
C ASN A 267 1.86 1.96 0.08
N VAL A 268 2.23 0.75 0.51
CA VAL A 268 2.10 0.36 1.92
C VAL A 268 2.87 1.32 2.83
N SER A 269 4.11 1.70 2.46
CA SER A 269 4.93 2.66 3.21
C SER A 269 4.22 3.99 3.40
N ILE A 270 3.67 4.56 2.32
CA ILE A 270 2.95 5.85 2.38
C ILE A 270 1.77 5.76 3.33
N TYR A 271 0.96 4.72 3.20
CA TYR A 271 -0.25 4.59 4.01
C TYR A 271 0.03 4.20 5.47
N PHE A 272 1.12 3.48 5.75
CA PHE A 272 1.60 3.29 7.12
C PHE A 272 2.01 4.62 7.75
N ASP A 273 2.76 5.44 7.01
CA ASP A 273 3.18 6.77 7.47
C ASP A 273 1.97 7.71 7.67
N LEU A 274 0.96 7.66 6.80
CA LEU A 274 -0.28 8.45 6.93
C LEU A 274 -1.17 8.04 8.13
N ASN A 275 -1.13 6.78 8.51
CA ASN A 275 -1.92 6.24 9.61
C ASN A 275 -1.14 6.21 10.95
N ASN A 276 -0.23 7.15 11.15
CA ASN A 276 0.56 7.32 12.37
C ASN A 276 -0.18 8.07 13.51
N GLY A 277 -1.48 8.29 13.39
CA GLY A 277 -2.32 9.03 14.34
C GLY A 277 -2.25 10.55 14.23
N LYS A 278 -1.38 11.10 13.37
CA LYS A 278 -1.26 12.52 13.13
C LYS A 278 -2.35 13.03 12.17
N LYS A 279 -2.64 14.34 12.24
CA LYS A 279 -3.53 14.98 11.27
C LYS A 279 -2.82 15.26 9.96
N ASN A 280 -3.56 15.12 8.85
CA ASN A 280 -3.08 15.38 7.49
C ASN A 280 -3.53 16.78 7.07
N ILE A 281 -2.60 17.71 6.91
CA ILE A 281 -2.85 19.12 6.58
C ILE A 281 -2.33 19.41 5.18
N LEU A 282 -3.18 19.99 4.33
CA LEU A 282 -2.82 20.40 2.97
C LEU A 282 -2.64 21.92 2.88
N TYR A 283 -1.45 22.37 2.51
CA TYR A 283 -1.17 23.75 2.10
C TYR A 283 -1.27 23.88 0.59
N LEU A 284 -1.97 24.92 0.12
CA LEU A 284 -2.07 25.25 -1.31
C LEU A 284 -1.39 26.57 -1.59
N LEU A 285 -0.41 26.57 -2.50
CA LEU A 285 0.42 27.69 -2.92
C LEU A 285 0.32 27.94 -4.42
N GLN A 286 0.66 29.19 -4.85
CA GLN A 286 0.82 29.50 -6.27
C GLN A 286 2.08 28.89 -6.89
N SER A 287 3.16 28.72 -6.13
CA SER A 287 4.43 28.13 -6.58
C SER A 287 5.18 27.47 -5.43
N ASP A 288 6.03 26.51 -5.75
CA ASP A 288 6.84 25.76 -4.78
C ASP A 288 7.84 26.69 -4.06
N PHE A 289 8.17 26.36 -2.81
CA PHE A 289 9.15 27.09 -2.00
C PHE A 289 10.53 26.42 -1.97
N ARG A 290 10.69 25.26 -2.61
CA ARG A 290 11.97 24.54 -2.65
C ARG A 290 12.97 25.22 -3.56
N GLU A 291 14.26 25.15 -3.20
CA GLU A 291 15.36 25.66 -4.03
C GLU A 291 15.35 25.00 -5.42
N GLY A 292 15.54 25.81 -6.47
CA GLY A 292 15.56 25.34 -7.86
C GLY A 292 14.22 25.41 -8.59
N SER A 293 13.10 25.81 -7.96
CA SER A 293 11.91 26.19 -8.70
C SER A 293 12.13 27.58 -9.33
N GLU A 294 11.77 27.74 -10.61
CA GLU A 294 12.01 28.98 -11.39
C GLU A 294 11.35 30.23 -10.79
N ASN A 295 10.50 30.10 -9.78
CA ASN A 295 9.70 31.17 -9.18
C ASN A 295 9.84 31.22 -7.65
N CYS A 296 10.92 30.71 -7.09
CA CYS A 296 11.09 30.72 -5.66
C CYS A 296 11.68 32.08 -5.23
N VAL A 297 10.88 32.99 -4.65
CA VAL A 297 11.24 33.87 -3.52
C VAL A 297 10.16 34.91 -3.27
N GLY A 298 9.23 34.62 -2.40
CA GLY A 298 8.25 35.58 -1.90
C GLY A 298 7.89 35.29 -0.45
N GLY A 299 7.31 36.30 0.21
CA GLY A 299 6.90 36.12 1.62
C GLY A 299 5.97 34.95 1.89
N THR A 300 5.10 34.61 0.92
CA THR A 300 4.20 33.45 1.03
C THR A 300 4.97 32.13 1.14
N GLN A 301 6.00 31.94 0.31
CA GLN A 301 6.81 30.74 0.29
C GLN A 301 7.61 30.56 1.59
N PHE A 302 8.24 31.64 2.09
CA PHE A 302 8.93 31.62 3.38
C PHE A 302 7.98 31.28 4.52
N HIS A 303 6.81 31.92 4.56
CA HIS A 303 5.81 31.67 5.59
C HIS A 303 5.38 30.18 5.61
N VAL A 304 5.11 29.58 4.45
CA VAL A 304 4.72 28.16 4.40
C VAL A 304 5.90 27.25 4.74
N CYS A 305 7.12 27.59 4.35
CA CYS A 305 8.31 26.84 4.75
C CYS A 305 8.43 26.77 6.28
N ASP A 306 8.25 27.91 6.96
CA ASP A 306 8.27 27.97 8.43
C ASP A 306 7.14 27.15 9.06
N LEU A 307 5.93 27.17 8.49
CA LEU A 307 4.80 26.36 8.94
C LEU A 307 5.10 24.86 8.76
N VAL A 308 5.66 24.45 7.63
CA VAL A 308 6.06 23.06 7.38
C VAL A 308 7.08 22.62 8.41
N GLN A 309 8.16 23.40 8.63
CA GLN A 309 9.20 23.08 9.60
C GLN A 309 8.64 22.97 11.03
N GLY A 310 7.73 23.88 11.42
CA GLY A 310 7.14 23.90 12.75
C GLY A 310 6.13 22.77 13.01
N LEU A 311 5.53 22.21 11.96
CA LEU A 311 4.42 21.24 12.09
C LEU A 311 4.75 19.81 11.66
N ARG A 312 5.77 19.58 10.83
CA ARG A 312 6.07 18.23 10.27
C ARG A 312 6.31 17.13 11.31
N GLU A 313 6.70 17.49 12.53
CA GLU A 313 6.84 16.55 13.64
C GLU A 313 5.50 16.23 14.31
N LYS A 314 4.52 17.13 14.22
CA LYS A 314 3.20 17.00 14.88
C LYS A 314 2.10 16.56 13.93
N CYS A 315 2.25 16.86 12.65
CA CYS A 315 1.28 16.60 11.60
C CYS A 315 1.96 16.01 10.38
N ASN A 316 1.23 15.29 9.53
CA ASN A 316 1.63 15.01 8.17
C ASN A 316 1.26 16.25 7.34
N VAL A 317 2.23 16.92 6.76
CA VAL A 317 2.02 18.17 6.03
C VAL A 317 2.17 17.91 4.55
N PHE A 318 1.16 18.30 3.78
CA PHE A 318 1.16 18.25 2.33
C PHE A 318 1.26 19.66 1.79
N VAL A 319 2.07 19.88 0.77
CA VAL A 319 2.20 21.15 0.06
C VAL A 319 1.89 20.91 -1.40
N ALA A 320 0.82 21.51 -1.89
CA ALA A 320 0.43 21.49 -3.29
C ALA A 320 0.82 22.82 -3.95
N ALA A 321 1.62 22.74 -4.99
CA ALA A 321 2.04 23.91 -5.77
C ALA A 321 2.16 23.55 -7.26
N ARG A 322 1.76 24.48 -8.12
CA ARG A 322 1.92 24.31 -9.57
C ARG A 322 3.35 24.60 -10.00
N ASP A 323 3.89 23.70 -10.83
CA ASP A 323 5.13 23.87 -11.56
C ASP A 323 4.87 23.57 -13.05
N LYS A 324 4.82 24.64 -13.86
CA LYS A 324 4.51 24.56 -15.31
C LYS A 324 3.18 23.81 -15.57
N GLU A 325 3.27 22.62 -16.15
CA GLU A 325 2.14 21.77 -16.54
C GLU A 325 1.75 20.75 -15.47
N TYR A 326 2.43 20.79 -14.30
CA TYR A 326 2.24 19.81 -13.24
C TYR A 326 1.77 20.49 -11.95
N LEU A 327 0.93 19.78 -11.18
CA LEU A 327 0.74 20.02 -9.76
C LEU A 327 1.68 19.09 -9.00
N ASN A 328 2.63 19.66 -8.28
CA ASN A 328 3.49 18.93 -7.36
C ASN A 328 2.79 18.89 -6.00
N LEU A 329 2.61 17.68 -5.46
CA LEU A 329 2.14 17.45 -4.11
C LEU A 329 3.29 16.86 -3.31
N THR A 330 3.87 17.63 -2.39
CA THR A 330 4.96 17.17 -1.54
C THR A 330 4.44 16.88 -0.14
N MET A 331 4.64 15.67 0.32
CA MET A 331 4.32 15.20 1.66
C MET A 331 5.55 15.30 2.55
N TYR A 332 5.41 15.95 3.71
CA TYR A 332 6.42 16.06 4.77
C TYR A 332 5.93 15.35 6.03
N TYR A 333 6.71 14.38 6.53
CA TYR A 333 6.35 13.58 7.70
C TYR A 333 7.60 13.17 8.47
N GLY A 334 7.73 13.69 9.69
CA GLY A 334 8.98 13.59 10.44
C GLY A 334 10.16 14.15 9.63
N SER A 335 11.25 13.42 9.51
CA SER A 335 12.43 13.81 8.70
C SER A 335 12.30 13.47 7.21
N LYS A 336 11.24 12.78 6.79
CA LYS A 336 11.05 12.30 5.41
C LYS A 336 10.27 13.29 4.57
N GLU A 337 10.46 13.22 3.23
CA GLU A 337 9.62 13.90 2.25
C GLU A 337 9.41 13.03 1.01
N ARG A 338 8.26 13.20 0.37
CA ARG A 338 7.93 12.53 -0.88
C ARG A 338 7.11 13.44 -1.78
N THR A 339 7.48 13.55 -3.07
CA THR A 339 6.76 14.38 -4.05
C THR A 339 6.05 13.51 -5.08
N PHE A 340 4.76 13.80 -5.29
CA PHE A 340 3.93 13.27 -6.36
C PHE A 340 3.73 14.36 -7.40
N LYS A 341 3.85 14.02 -8.70
CA LYS A 341 3.66 14.95 -9.81
C LYS A 341 2.44 14.54 -10.61
N TYR A 342 1.47 15.44 -10.71
CA TYR A 342 0.24 15.23 -11.47
C TYR A 342 0.22 16.16 -12.67
N TYR A 343 0.08 15.61 -13.87
CA TYR A 343 -0.07 16.41 -15.08
C TYR A 343 -1.46 17.08 -15.09
N ILE A 344 -1.48 18.40 -15.18
CA ILE A 344 -2.70 19.24 -15.16
C ILE A 344 -2.83 20.10 -16.41
N GLY A 345 -1.92 19.95 -17.37
CA GLY A 345 -1.92 20.72 -18.62
C GLY A 345 -1.28 22.10 -18.49
N LYS A 346 -1.20 22.80 -19.62
CA LYS A 346 -0.68 24.17 -19.67
C LYS A 346 -1.59 25.10 -18.88
N LYS A 347 -0.96 26.08 -18.21
CA LYS A 347 -1.70 27.15 -17.56
C LYS A 347 -2.25 28.07 -18.65
N GLU A 348 -3.57 28.26 -18.66
CA GLU A 348 -4.16 29.35 -19.45
C GLU A 348 -3.70 30.71 -18.90
N PRO A 349 -3.60 31.73 -19.74
CA PRO A 349 -2.99 33.00 -19.36
C PRO A 349 -3.61 33.66 -18.14
N PHE A 350 -4.89 33.43 -17.87
CA PHE A 350 -5.61 34.03 -16.73
C PHE A 350 -6.78 33.17 -16.24
N PHE A 351 -6.87 33.03 -14.91
CA PHE A 351 -8.03 32.70 -14.08
C PHE A 351 -9.01 31.67 -14.61
N GLU A 352 -8.65 30.42 -14.53
CA GLU A 352 -9.65 29.37 -14.57
C GLU A 352 -10.38 29.33 -13.23
N PHE A 353 -11.66 29.72 -13.22
CA PHE A 353 -12.48 29.62 -12.01
C PHE A 353 -12.75 28.17 -11.66
N ASN A 354 -13.01 27.34 -12.66
CA ASN A 354 -13.24 25.93 -12.55
C ASN A 354 -12.46 25.18 -13.64
N ASN A 355 -11.86 24.07 -13.27
CA ASN A 355 -11.13 23.19 -14.19
C ASN A 355 -11.41 21.74 -13.81
N ILE A 356 -12.09 21.02 -14.69
CA ILE A 356 -12.55 19.64 -14.45
C ILE A 356 -11.39 18.68 -14.15
N VAL A 357 -10.21 18.90 -14.73
CA VAL A 357 -9.01 18.09 -14.46
C VAL A 357 -8.51 18.35 -13.06
N ILE A 358 -8.43 19.62 -12.66
CA ILE A 358 -7.98 20.04 -11.31
C ILE A 358 -9.02 19.63 -10.26
N GLU A 359 -10.32 19.77 -10.54
CA GLU A 359 -11.39 19.32 -9.65
C GLU A 359 -11.29 17.81 -9.36
N LYS A 360 -11.17 16.97 -10.40
CA LYS A 360 -10.97 15.53 -10.24
C LYS A 360 -9.71 15.20 -9.46
N LEU A 361 -8.65 15.95 -9.69
CA LEU A 361 -7.39 15.77 -8.95
C LEU A 361 -7.57 16.09 -7.47
N TRP A 362 -8.27 17.18 -7.10
CA TRP A 362 -8.57 17.49 -5.70
C TRP A 362 -9.39 16.38 -5.04
N ARG A 363 -10.43 15.85 -5.71
CA ARG A 363 -11.21 14.71 -5.20
C ARG A 363 -10.29 13.54 -4.87
N ASN A 364 -9.38 13.20 -5.78
CA ASN A 364 -8.45 12.11 -5.58
C ASN A 364 -7.45 12.39 -4.43
N ILE A 365 -6.85 13.58 -4.39
CA ILE A 365 -5.89 13.94 -3.34
C ILE A 365 -6.56 13.94 -1.96
N LEU A 366 -7.69 14.62 -1.81
CA LEU A 366 -8.36 14.76 -0.51
C LEU A 366 -8.83 13.41 0.05
N SER A 367 -9.31 12.53 -0.84
CA SER A 367 -9.73 11.18 -0.47
C SER A 367 -8.54 10.26 -0.19
N ALA A 368 -7.60 10.14 -1.14
CA ALA A 368 -6.49 9.21 -1.05
C ALA A 368 -5.57 9.50 0.15
N PHE A 369 -5.26 10.76 0.40
CA PHE A 369 -4.41 11.17 1.51
C PHE A 369 -5.18 11.51 2.79
N GLN A 370 -6.49 11.28 2.83
CA GLN A 370 -7.35 11.50 4.01
C GLN A 370 -7.11 12.87 4.66
N ILE A 371 -7.12 13.93 3.84
CA ILE A 371 -6.85 15.30 4.30
C ILE A 371 -7.88 15.74 5.33
N ASN A 372 -7.41 16.25 6.47
CA ASN A 372 -8.25 16.70 7.59
C ASN A 372 -8.45 18.21 7.64
N LEU A 373 -7.55 18.98 7.02
CA LEU A 373 -7.58 20.45 6.99
C LEU A 373 -6.90 20.93 5.71
N ILE A 374 -7.48 21.92 5.05
CA ILE A 374 -6.84 22.61 3.93
C ILE A 374 -6.50 24.03 4.38
N HIS A 375 -5.27 24.46 4.16
CA HIS A 375 -4.82 25.84 4.39
C HIS A 375 -4.43 26.46 3.05
N VAL A 376 -5.30 27.30 2.54
CA VAL A 376 -5.10 27.98 1.27
C VAL A 376 -4.31 29.27 1.49
N HIS A 377 -3.18 29.39 0.83
CA HIS A 377 -2.35 30.59 0.80
C HIS A 377 -2.53 31.36 -0.51
N HIS A 378 -2.73 30.63 -1.62
CA HIS A 378 -3.07 31.25 -2.91
C HIS A 378 -3.62 30.22 -3.91
N VAL A 379 -4.54 30.67 -4.79
CA VAL A 379 -5.16 29.84 -5.84
C VAL A 379 -4.89 30.33 -7.27
N LEU A 380 -3.99 31.32 -7.45
CA LEU A 380 -3.72 31.97 -8.74
C LEU A 380 -3.29 30.98 -9.84
N THR A 381 -2.62 29.91 -9.50
CA THR A 381 -2.06 28.94 -10.44
C THR A 381 -2.88 27.66 -10.55
N THR A 382 -3.92 27.56 -9.76
CA THR A 382 -4.91 26.47 -9.78
C THR A 382 -6.29 27.04 -10.08
N SER A 383 -7.35 26.46 -9.54
CA SER A 383 -8.72 26.97 -9.66
C SER A 383 -9.39 27.09 -8.29
N PHE A 384 -10.62 27.63 -8.26
CA PHE A 384 -11.42 27.65 -7.03
C PHE A 384 -11.99 26.28 -6.64
N ASP A 385 -11.81 25.26 -7.47
CA ASP A 385 -12.40 23.93 -7.26
C ASP A 385 -12.03 23.31 -5.91
N VAL A 386 -10.85 23.62 -5.35
CA VAL A 386 -10.42 23.14 -4.03
C VAL A 386 -11.44 23.48 -2.93
N PHE A 387 -12.05 24.68 -2.97
CA PHE A 387 -13.04 25.11 -1.98
C PHE A 387 -14.34 24.33 -2.10
N TYR A 388 -14.82 24.08 -3.32
CA TYR A 388 -16.05 23.33 -3.58
C TYR A 388 -15.89 21.85 -3.19
N VAL A 389 -14.75 21.24 -3.56
CA VAL A 389 -14.46 19.86 -3.18
C VAL A 389 -14.27 19.73 -1.67
N ALA A 390 -13.59 20.67 -1.02
CA ALA A 390 -13.44 20.69 0.43
C ALA A 390 -14.81 20.71 1.15
N ARG A 391 -15.72 21.57 0.70
CA ARG A 391 -17.08 21.64 1.23
C ARG A 391 -17.85 20.33 1.07
N GLU A 392 -17.77 19.71 -0.09
CA GLU A 392 -18.43 18.44 -0.37
C GLU A 392 -17.93 17.31 0.55
N TYR A 393 -16.63 17.30 0.84
CA TYR A 393 -16.01 16.32 1.74
C TYR A 393 -16.06 16.73 3.22
N ASN A 394 -16.70 17.86 3.56
CA ASN A 394 -16.76 18.42 4.92
C ASN A 394 -15.37 18.64 5.54
N ILE A 395 -14.38 19.05 4.71
CA ILE A 395 -13.03 19.36 5.17
C ILE A 395 -12.94 20.84 5.47
N PRO A 396 -12.54 21.26 6.68
CA PRO A 396 -12.39 22.65 7.03
C PRO A 396 -11.29 23.33 6.21
N VAL A 397 -11.54 24.58 5.80
CA VAL A 397 -10.60 25.41 5.05
C VAL A 397 -10.18 26.62 5.87
N VAL A 398 -8.88 26.84 5.99
CA VAL A 398 -8.27 28.05 6.50
C VAL A 398 -7.70 28.84 5.31
N PHE A 399 -7.88 30.15 5.30
CA PHE A 399 -7.33 31.02 4.28
C PHE A 399 -6.43 32.08 4.91
N THR A 400 -5.20 32.22 4.40
CA THR A 400 -4.29 33.32 4.76
C THR A 400 -4.10 34.22 3.56
N ALA A 401 -4.54 35.48 3.68
CA ALA A 401 -4.34 36.49 2.66
C ALA A 401 -2.90 37.02 2.70
N HIS A 402 -2.13 36.77 1.64
CA HIS A 402 -0.78 37.29 1.47
C HIS A 402 -0.72 38.57 0.58
N ASP A 403 -1.79 38.77 -0.17
CA ASP A 403 -1.95 39.87 -1.11
C ASP A 403 -3.43 40.24 -1.28
N PHE A 404 -3.75 41.06 -2.24
CA PHE A 404 -5.10 41.55 -2.49
C PHE A 404 -5.87 40.74 -3.53
N TYR A 405 -5.45 39.50 -3.87
CA TYR A 405 -6.06 38.72 -4.95
C TYR A 405 -7.58 38.60 -4.84
N PHE A 406 -8.13 38.32 -3.67
CA PHE A 406 -9.59 38.20 -3.45
C PHE A 406 -10.35 39.55 -3.49
N ILE A 407 -9.64 40.67 -3.59
CA ILE A 407 -10.20 42.01 -3.64
C ILE A 407 -9.90 42.65 -4.99
N CYS A 408 -8.69 42.45 -5.52
CA CYS A 408 -8.18 43.03 -6.73
C CYS A 408 -7.49 41.98 -7.61
N PRO A 409 -7.97 41.76 -8.84
CA PRO A 409 -7.38 40.74 -9.71
C PRO A 409 -5.95 41.09 -10.17
N SER A 410 -5.49 42.35 -10.03
CA SER A 410 -4.09 42.72 -10.25
C SER A 410 -3.17 42.34 -9.07
N ILE A 411 -3.72 41.77 -8.01
CA ILE A 411 -3.00 41.31 -6.81
C ILE A 411 -2.47 42.46 -5.94
N LYS A 412 -2.00 43.54 -6.54
CA LYS A 412 -1.24 44.61 -5.88
C LYS A 412 -2.08 45.78 -5.34
N LEU A 413 -3.38 45.82 -5.65
CA LEU A 413 -4.28 46.97 -5.35
C LEU A 413 -3.73 48.31 -5.88
N LEU A 414 -2.99 48.28 -6.98
CA LEU A 414 -2.49 49.43 -7.68
C LEU A 414 -3.25 49.64 -8.99
N ASN A 415 -3.57 50.87 -9.33
CA ASN A 415 -4.15 51.21 -10.62
C ASN A 415 -3.09 51.27 -11.72
N GLN A 416 -3.50 51.51 -12.97
CA GLN A 416 -2.62 51.60 -14.14
C GLN A 416 -1.51 52.67 -14.00
N ASP A 417 -1.72 53.69 -13.17
CA ASP A 417 -0.76 54.78 -12.91
C ASP A 417 0.17 54.43 -11.74
N GLY A 418 0.12 53.24 -11.19
CA GLY A 418 0.91 52.81 -10.04
C GLY A 418 0.45 53.38 -8.69
N LYS A 419 -0.71 54.05 -8.63
CA LYS A 419 -1.29 54.61 -7.40
C LYS A 419 -2.21 53.58 -6.72
N VAL A 420 -2.32 53.69 -5.39
CA VAL A 420 -3.24 52.86 -4.61
C VAL A 420 -4.67 53.02 -5.11
N CYS A 421 -5.33 51.90 -5.40
CA CYS A 421 -6.71 51.90 -5.85
C CYS A 421 -7.66 52.23 -4.71
N VAL A 422 -8.38 53.34 -4.80
CA VAL A 422 -9.31 53.84 -3.77
C VAL A 422 -10.77 53.45 -4.01
N GLY A 423 -11.08 52.74 -5.08
CA GLY A 423 -12.46 52.37 -5.37
C GLY A 423 -12.64 51.28 -6.42
N ARG A 424 -13.73 50.53 -6.29
CA ARG A 424 -14.15 49.48 -7.22
C ARG A 424 -15.10 50.08 -8.26
N SER A 425 -14.79 49.91 -9.54
CA SER A 425 -15.80 50.04 -10.60
C SER A 425 -15.48 49.01 -11.68
N ASP A 426 -16.50 48.39 -12.24
CA ASP A 426 -16.29 47.33 -13.24
C ASP A 426 -15.54 47.88 -14.46
N CYS A 427 -15.90 49.08 -14.96
CA CYS A 427 -15.23 49.70 -16.10
C CYS A 427 -13.76 50.03 -15.82
N LYS A 428 -13.46 50.72 -14.69
CA LYS A 428 -12.07 51.06 -14.30
C LYS A 428 -11.20 49.82 -14.03
N CYS A 429 -11.79 48.76 -13.49
CA CYS A 429 -11.07 47.52 -13.28
C CYS A 429 -10.73 46.81 -14.60
N VAL A 430 -11.59 46.89 -15.60
CA VAL A 430 -11.33 46.34 -16.94
C VAL A 430 -10.19 47.09 -17.61
N GLU A 431 -10.20 48.43 -17.57
CA GLU A 431 -9.11 49.29 -18.08
C GLU A 431 -7.78 48.97 -17.40
N CYS A 432 -7.79 48.83 -16.09
CA CYS A 432 -6.64 48.50 -15.29
C CYS A 432 -6.07 47.11 -15.65
N LEU A 433 -6.91 46.10 -15.79
CA LEU A 433 -6.50 44.76 -16.19
C LEU A 433 -5.98 44.68 -17.61
N HIS A 434 -6.58 45.45 -18.53
CA HIS A 434 -6.08 45.58 -19.90
C HIS A 434 -4.66 46.15 -19.91
N SER A 435 -4.43 47.22 -19.18
CA SER A 435 -3.11 47.85 -19.10
C SER A 435 -2.05 47.02 -18.41
N LEU A 436 -2.41 46.33 -17.29
CA LEU A 436 -1.44 45.59 -16.46
C LEU A 436 -1.25 44.16 -16.88
N LEU A 437 -2.26 43.53 -17.49
CA LEU A 437 -2.29 42.08 -17.73
C LEU A 437 -2.64 41.72 -19.19
N GLY A 438 -2.87 42.70 -20.07
CA GLY A 438 -3.20 42.46 -21.49
C GLY A 438 -4.58 41.79 -21.71
N ILE A 439 -5.47 41.82 -20.72
CA ILE A 439 -6.80 41.21 -20.83
C ILE A 439 -7.73 42.20 -21.55
N THR A 440 -8.21 41.82 -22.75
CA THR A 440 -9.16 42.59 -23.54
C THR A 440 -10.60 42.13 -23.33
N ASP A 441 -11.55 43.08 -23.22
CA ASP A 441 -13.00 42.95 -23.41
C ASP A 441 -13.80 42.03 -22.48
N LYS A 442 -13.61 42.10 -21.13
CA LYS A 442 -14.44 41.24 -20.27
C LYS A 442 -14.93 41.91 -18.99
N VAL A 443 -15.88 42.83 -19.12
CA VAL A 443 -16.63 43.37 -17.95
C VAL A 443 -17.28 42.25 -17.17
N ASP A 444 -17.86 41.28 -17.85
CA ASP A 444 -18.51 40.09 -17.22
C ASP A 444 -17.52 39.23 -16.44
N TYR A 445 -16.29 39.14 -16.94
CA TYR A 445 -15.23 38.40 -16.24
C TYR A 445 -14.94 38.95 -14.84
N ILE A 446 -14.84 40.27 -14.70
CA ILE A 446 -14.60 40.93 -13.39
C ILE A 446 -15.76 40.67 -12.42
N LYS A 447 -17.00 40.71 -12.92
CA LYS A 447 -18.19 40.38 -12.12
C LYS A 447 -18.15 38.93 -11.64
N ILE A 448 -17.98 38.00 -12.56
CA ILE A 448 -17.88 36.56 -12.25
C ILE A 448 -16.76 36.33 -11.24
N TRP A 449 -15.57 36.88 -11.46
CA TRP A 449 -14.45 36.74 -10.54
C TRP A 449 -14.80 37.23 -9.12
N ARG A 450 -15.44 38.39 -8.99
CA ARG A 450 -15.86 38.93 -7.70
C ARG A 450 -16.91 38.07 -7.01
N GLU A 451 -17.90 37.62 -7.76
CA GLU A 451 -18.94 36.70 -7.28
C GLU A 451 -18.30 35.42 -6.75
N LYS A 452 -17.40 34.85 -7.50
CA LYS A 452 -16.66 33.62 -7.10
C LYS A 452 -15.78 33.84 -5.86
N CYS A 453 -15.05 34.98 -5.79
CA CYS A 453 -14.28 35.29 -4.61
C CYS A 453 -15.17 35.42 -3.36
N LEU A 454 -16.33 36.10 -3.50
CA LEU A 454 -17.28 36.26 -2.39
C LEU A 454 -17.95 34.93 -2.01
N GLU A 455 -18.21 34.07 -2.99
CA GLU A 455 -18.79 32.73 -2.77
C GLU A 455 -17.84 31.85 -1.94
N VAL A 456 -16.57 31.74 -2.38
CA VAL A 456 -15.61 30.87 -1.68
C VAL A 456 -15.22 31.39 -0.30
N LEU A 457 -15.28 32.69 -0.04
CA LEU A 457 -15.05 33.24 1.30
C LEU A 457 -16.20 33.01 2.29
N LYS A 458 -17.35 32.45 1.81
CA LYS A 458 -18.49 32.05 2.63
C LYS A 458 -18.52 30.54 2.91
N ILE A 459 -17.67 29.78 2.22
CA ILE A 459 -17.50 28.34 2.41
C ILE A 459 -16.68 28.08 3.68
#